data_c89282fcb1fc6334d8bafa326831c9ce
#
_entry.id   c89282fcb1fc6334d8bafa326831c9ce
#
_cell.length_a   1.000
_cell.length_b   1.000
_cell.length_c   1.000
_cell.angle_alpha   90.00
_cell.angle_beta   90.00
_cell.angle_gamma   90.00
#
_symmetry.space_group_name_H-M   'P 1'
#
loop_
_entity.id
_entity.type
_entity.pdbx_description
1 polymer ?
#
loop_
_entity_poly.entity_id
_entity_poly.type
_entity_poly.pdbx_seq_one_letter_code
_entity_poly.pdbx_strand_id
1 'polypeptide(L)'
;HDITGTGNDFSFGKASNIVSNDFDTDANWSRSSDQRLKKNIADSTLGLSFINALRPVKYNWKPSHELDSSDSQLAHLYKSDPADNEMNTEATMYNFIAQEVKSALDAAGVSDFGGWKEDHWGVQQVSREMFVIPLVKAVQELTARIEALES
;
A
#
# COMPACT_ATOMS: atom_id res chain seq x y z
N HIS A 1 25.81 -7.18 -3.68
CA HIS A 1 25.14 -7.89 -2.59
C HIS A 1 24.64 -9.21 -3.17
N ASP A 2 25.25 -10.28 -2.71
CA ASP A 2 24.78 -11.61 -3.07
C ASP A 2 23.44 -11.86 -2.40
N ILE A 3 22.40 -11.93 -3.22
CA ILE A 3 21.08 -12.40 -2.79
C ILE A 3 21.13 -13.90 -2.99
N THR A 4 21.39 -14.63 -1.92
CA THR A 4 21.33 -16.09 -1.94
C THR A 4 19.88 -16.51 -1.76
N GLY A 5 19.22 -16.84 -2.88
CA GLY A 5 17.99 -17.62 -2.87
C GLY A 5 18.30 -19.08 -2.56
N THR A 6 17.40 -19.78 -1.93
CA THR A 6 17.48 -21.23 -1.73
C THR A 6 16.66 -21.91 -2.81
N GLY A 7 17.32 -22.68 -3.69
CA GLY A 7 16.62 -23.53 -4.66
C GLY A 7 15.84 -22.75 -5.71
N ASN A 8 14.51 -22.84 -5.70
CA ASN A 8 13.62 -22.27 -6.70
C ASN A 8 13.14 -20.85 -6.38
N ASP A 9 13.71 -20.20 -5.34
CA ASP A 9 13.34 -18.85 -4.91
C ASP A 9 13.92 -17.78 -5.83
N PHE A 10 13.13 -16.78 -6.16
CA PHE A 10 13.60 -15.50 -6.62
C PHE A 10 13.54 -14.49 -5.46
N SER A 11 14.68 -13.88 -5.11
CA SER A 11 14.78 -12.96 -3.98
C SER A 11 15.43 -11.66 -4.38
N PHE A 12 14.97 -10.54 -3.82
CA PHE A 12 15.63 -9.23 -3.94
C PHE A 12 15.43 -8.40 -2.67
N GLY A 13 16.29 -7.42 -2.46
CA GLY A 13 16.18 -6.55 -1.29
C GLY A 13 17.48 -5.87 -0.92
N LYS A 14 17.53 -5.31 0.30
CA LYS A 14 18.69 -4.62 0.86
C LYS A 14 18.89 -5.04 2.31
N ALA A 15 20.09 -5.52 2.63
CA ALA A 15 20.45 -6.02 3.98
C ALA A 15 19.46 -7.11 4.45
N SER A 16 18.87 -6.96 5.63
CA SER A 16 17.86 -7.89 6.17
C SER A 16 16.44 -7.68 5.63
N ASN A 17 16.23 -6.66 4.77
CA ASN A 17 14.94 -6.38 4.15
C ASN A 17 14.87 -7.09 2.79
N ILE A 18 14.65 -8.38 2.81
CA ILE A 18 14.56 -9.26 1.63
C ILE A 18 13.10 -9.66 1.43
N VAL A 19 12.64 -9.60 0.19
CA VAL A 19 11.42 -10.27 -0.25
C VAL A 19 11.80 -11.40 -1.19
N SER A 20 11.12 -12.52 -1.06
CA SER A 20 11.32 -13.71 -1.87
C SER A 20 9.98 -14.27 -2.35
N ASN A 21 10.02 -14.95 -3.49
CA ASN A 21 8.94 -15.76 -4.00
C ASN A 21 9.47 -17.18 -4.20
N ASP A 22 8.78 -18.16 -3.65
CA ASP A 22 9.00 -19.58 -3.90
C ASP A 22 7.99 -20.03 -4.94
N PHE A 23 8.43 -20.10 -6.19
CA PHE A 23 7.57 -20.45 -7.33
C PHE A 23 7.01 -21.88 -7.30
N ASP A 24 7.53 -22.73 -6.41
CA ASP A 24 7.01 -24.09 -6.23
C ASP A 24 5.75 -24.12 -5.34
N THR A 25 5.56 -23.12 -4.48
CA THR A 25 4.47 -23.08 -3.52
C THR A 25 3.42 -22.03 -3.82
N ASP A 26 3.82 -20.82 -4.23
CA ASP A 26 2.88 -19.76 -4.57
C ASP A 26 3.51 -18.68 -5.49
N ALA A 27 2.70 -17.71 -5.92
CA ALA A 27 3.13 -16.56 -6.72
C ALA A 27 3.20 -15.25 -5.92
N ASN A 28 3.17 -15.30 -4.58
CA ASN A 28 3.19 -14.14 -3.72
C ASN A 28 4.59 -13.86 -3.16
N TRP A 29 4.85 -12.61 -2.84
CA TRP A 29 6.10 -12.20 -2.21
C TRP A 29 6.04 -12.40 -0.71
N SER A 30 6.98 -13.16 -0.16
CA SER A 30 7.15 -13.38 1.27
C SER A 30 8.25 -12.49 1.83
N ARG A 31 8.04 -11.98 3.05
CA ARG A 31 9.05 -11.25 3.81
C ARG A 31 9.21 -11.88 5.19
N SER A 32 10.44 -11.93 5.70
CA SER A 32 10.72 -12.43 7.04
C SER A 32 9.84 -11.76 8.10
N SER A 33 9.19 -12.58 8.94
CA SER A 33 8.31 -12.13 10.02
C SER A 33 8.61 -12.81 11.35
N ASP A 34 9.83 -13.32 11.52
CA ASP A 34 10.29 -13.98 12.74
C ASP A 34 10.31 -12.98 13.91
N GLN A 35 9.76 -13.39 15.05
CA GLN A 35 9.70 -12.56 16.25
C GLN A 35 11.10 -12.09 16.72
N ARG A 36 12.11 -12.92 16.55
CA ARG A 36 13.50 -12.62 16.93
C ARG A 36 14.12 -11.45 16.17
N LEU A 37 13.55 -11.08 15.03
CA LEU A 37 13.95 -9.93 14.20
C LEU A 37 13.20 -8.65 14.57
N LYS A 38 12.24 -8.71 15.50
CA LYS A 38 11.32 -7.62 15.82
C LYS A 38 11.59 -7.08 17.23
N LYS A 39 11.35 -5.79 17.40
CA LYS A 39 11.34 -5.12 18.71
C LYS A 39 10.11 -4.22 18.82
N ASN A 40 9.78 -3.79 20.03
CA ASN A 40 8.65 -2.89 20.31
C ASN A 40 7.32 -3.43 19.74
N ILE A 41 7.10 -4.74 19.90
CA ILE A 41 5.88 -5.39 19.40
C ILE A 41 4.71 -4.89 20.24
N ALA A 42 3.72 -4.31 19.57
CA ALA A 42 2.46 -3.85 20.15
C ALA A 42 1.30 -4.15 19.21
N ASP A 43 0.08 -4.16 19.75
CA ASP A 43 -1.13 -4.35 18.95
C ASP A 43 -1.36 -3.15 18.03
N SER A 44 -1.82 -3.43 16.81
CA SER A 44 -2.21 -2.39 15.86
C SER A 44 -3.44 -1.63 16.36
N THR A 45 -3.43 -0.31 16.25
CA THR A 45 -4.58 0.56 16.53
C THR A 45 -5.46 0.80 15.31
N LEU A 46 -4.97 0.47 14.11
CA LEU A 46 -5.73 0.58 12.85
C LEU A 46 -6.67 -0.61 12.71
N GLY A 47 -7.94 -0.41 12.99
CA GLY A 47 -8.99 -1.43 12.94
C GLY A 47 -10.24 -0.93 12.19
N LEU A 48 -11.42 -1.28 12.69
CA LEU A 48 -12.70 -1.04 12.04
C LEU A 48 -12.96 0.45 11.73
N SER A 49 -12.63 1.34 12.64
CA SER A 49 -12.83 2.79 12.44
C SER A 49 -12.00 3.31 11.27
N PHE A 50 -10.73 2.90 11.18
CA PHE A 50 -9.86 3.25 10.06
C PHE A 50 -10.37 2.68 8.74
N ILE A 51 -10.73 1.39 8.71
CA ILE A 51 -11.24 0.74 7.49
C ILE A 51 -12.53 1.41 6.99
N ASN A 52 -13.43 1.78 7.89
CA ASN A 52 -14.67 2.48 7.54
C ASN A 52 -14.46 3.91 7.03
N ALA A 53 -13.33 4.53 7.34
CA ALA A 53 -12.98 5.86 6.83
C ALA A 53 -12.40 5.82 5.40
N LEU A 54 -12.05 4.65 4.89
CA LEU A 54 -11.49 4.49 3.55
C LEU A 54 -12.61 4.43 2.50
N ARG A 55 -12.36 5.03 1.34
CA ARG A 55 -13.27 5.00 0.18
C ARG A 55 -12.62 4.23 -0.98
N PRO A 56 -13.01 2.97 -1.23
CA PRO A 56 -12.60 2.26 -2.43
C PRO A 56 -13.12 2.95 -3.68
N VAL A 57 -12.25 3.14 -4.67
CA VAL A 57 -12.60 3.82 -5.92
C VAL A 57 -12.16 3.03 -7.14
N LYS A 58 -12.83 3.26 -8.26
CA LYS A 58 -12.34 2.92 -9.60
C LYS A 58 -12.02 4.19 -10.38
N TYR A 59 -11.01 4.15 -11.22
CA TYR A 59 -10.55 5.30 -11.99
C TYR A 59 -9.79 4.86 -13.24
N ASN A 60 -9.58 5.79 -14.16
CA ASN A 60 -8.58 5.68 -15.22
C ASN A 60 -7.48 6.71 -14.97
N TRP A 61 -6.27 6.44 -15.41
CA TRP A 61 -5.21 7.42 -15.37
C TRP A 61 -5.52 8.58 -16.32
N LYS A 62 -5.18 9.79 -15.92
CA LYS A 62 -5.16 10.93 -16.84
C LYS A 62 -4.02 10.74 -17.84
N PRO A 63 -4.21 11.09 -19.11
CA PRO A 63 -3.08 11.13 -20.04
C PRO A 63 -2.06 12.19 -19.59
N SER A 64 -0.78 11.98 -19.92
CA SER A 64 0.31 12.84 -19.44
C SER A 64 0.13 14.33 -19.81
N HIS A 65 -0.52 14.65 -20.92
CA HIS A 65 -0.77 16.04 -21.36
C HIS A 65 -1.90 16.75 -20.61
N GLU A 66 -2.72 16.03 -19.84
CA GLU A 66 -3.76 16.58 -18.95
C GLU A 66 -3.28 16.82 -17.52
N LEU A 67 -2.03 16.48 -17.21
CA LEU A 67 -1.45 16.79 -15.91
C LEU A 67 -1.13 18.28 -15.82
N ASP A 68 -1.18 18.83 -14.60
CA ASP A 68 -0.81 20.24 -14.39
C ASP A 68 0.72 20.40 -14.47
N SER A 69 1.19 21.00 -15.56
CA SER A 69 2.62 21.26 -15.77
C SER A 69 3.19 22.33 -14.81
N SER A 70 2.34 23.12 -14.17
CA SER A 70 2.74 24.13 -13.16
C SER A 70 2.90 23.53 -11.76
N ASP A 71 2.33 22.33 -11.51
CA ASP A 71 2.52 21.60 -10.28
C ASP A 71 3.92 20.97 -10.26
N SER A 72 4.79 21.47 -9.39
CA SER A 72 6.18 21.02 -9.28
C SER A 72 6.31 19.53 -8.92
N GLN A 73 5.30 18.94 -8.30
CA GLN A 73 5.27 17.51 -7.96
C GLN A 73 4.92 16.65 -9.17
N LEU A 74 4.15 17.16 -10.13
CA LEU A 74 3.65 16.42 -11.30
C LEU A 74 4.36 16.80 -12.61
N ALA A 75 5.11 17.90 -12.63
CA ALA A 75 5.75 18.42 -13.85
C ALA A 75 6.67 17.39 -14.55
N HIS A 76 7.29 16.50 -13.80
CA HIS A 76 8.15 15.44 -14.35
C HIS A 76 7.38 14.34 -15.10
N LEU A 77 6.05 14.22 -14.87
CA LEU A 77 5.15 13.28 -15.55
C LEU A 77 4.41 13.93 -16.73
N TYR A 78 4.45 15.26 -16.81
CA TYR A 78 3.78 16.01 -17.87
C TYR A 78 4.49 15.82 -19.22
N LYS A 79 3.71 15.62 -20.28
CA LYS A 79 4.17 15.60 -21.67
C LYS A 79 3.25 16.50 -22.48
N SER A 80 3.80 17.47 -23.22
CA SER A 80 2.99 18.42 -24.01
C SER A 80 2.35 17.78 -25.26
N ASP A 81 3.03 16.79 -25.86
CA ASP A 81 2.53 16.07 -27.01
C ASP A 81 1.67 14.86 -26.56
N PRO A 82 0.41 14.75 -26.96
CA PRO A 82 -0.41 13.57 -26.69
C PRO A 82 0.19 12.25 -27.20
N ALA A 83 1.03 12.30 -28.24
CA ALA A 83 1.72 11.11 -28.77
C ALA A 83 2.77 10.55 -27.80
N ASP A 84 3.26 11.37 -26.88
CA ASP A 84 4.24 10.99 -25.85
C ASP A 84 3.58 10.50 -24.54
N ASN A 85 2.27 10.22 -24.57
CA ASN A 85 1.55 9.75 -23.39
C ASN A 85 2.12 8.41 -22.89
N GLU A 86 2.59 8.39 -21.64
CA GLU A 86 3.13 7.19 -20.98
C GLU A 86 2.10 6.50 -20.06
N MET A 87 0.90 7.08 -19.88
CA MET A 87 -0.11 6.57 -18.96
C MET A 87 -1.07 5.60 -19.68
N ASN A 88 -1.41 4.50 -19.02
CA ASN A 88 -2.46 3.59 -19.50
C ASN A 88 -3.84 4.17 -19.15
N THR A 89 -4.41 4.92 -20.08
CA THR A 89 -5.70 5.61 -19.92
C THR A 89 -6.91 4.71 -20.18
N GLU A 90 -6.70 3.55 -20.84
CA GLU A 90 -7.76 2.61 -21.23
C GLU A 90 -8.19 1.71 -20.07
N ALA A 91 -7.22 1.30 -19.24
CA ALA A 91 -7.49 0.37 -18.15
C ALA A 91 -8.23 1.03 -16.98
N THR A 92 -9.32 0.38 -16.53
CA THR A 92 -9.97 0.75 -15.26
C THR A 92 -9.18 0.17 -14.10
N MET A 93 -8.74 1.05 -13.23
CA MET A 93 -7.98 0.71 -12.02
C MET A 93 -8.89 0.75 -10.78
N TYR A 94 -8.54 -0.04 -9.77
CA TYR A 94 -9.21 -0.07 -8.46
C TYR A 94 -8.16 0.16 -7.37
N ASN A 95 -8.37 1.19 -6.56
CA ASN A 95 -7.49 1.51 -5.43
C ASN A 95 -8.19 2.50 -4.48
N PHE A 96 -7.44 3.07 -3.56
CA PHE A 96 -7.81 4.22 -2.74
C PHE A 96 -7.17 5.49 -3.30
N ILE A 97 -7.71 6.65 -2.95
CA ILE A 97 -7.06 7.95 -3.17
C ILE A 97 -6.07 8.17 -2.03
N ALA A 98 -4.79 8.37 -2.37
CA ALA A 98 -3.72 8.45 -1.38
C ALA A 98 -3.92 9.59 -0.35
N GLN A 99 -4.45 10.73 -0.79
CA GLN A 99 -4.77 11.86 0.08
C GLN A 99 -5.89 11.52 1.10
N GLU A 100 -6.89 10.74 0.69
CA GLU A 100 -7.96 10.27 1.58
C GLU A 100 -7.42 9.26 2.61
N VAL A 101 -6.54 8.36 2.18
CA VAL A 101 -5.82 7.44 3.09
C VAL A 101 -5.01 8.22 4.11
N LYS A 102 -4.28 9.26 3.68
CA LYS A 102 -3.52 10.13 4.60
C LYS A 102 -4.42 10.79 5.61
N SER A 103 -5.55 11.35 5.17
CA SER A 103 -6.52 11.99 6.07
C SER A 103 -7.09 11.00 7.10
N ALA A 104 -7.37 9.76 6.70
CA ALA A 104 -7.83 8.72 7.61
C ALA A 104 -6.76 8.31 8.65
N LEU A 105 -5.49 8.25 8.23
CA LEU A 105 -4.35 8.00 9.14
C LEU A 105 -4.16 9.13 10.13
N ASP A 106 -4.25 10.39 9.68
CA ASP A 106 -4.14 11.58 10.55
C ASP A 106 -5.27 11.60 11.60
N ALA A 107 -6.49 11.27 11.18
CA ALA A 107 -7.62 11.15 12.10
C ALA A 107 -7.45 10.01 13.13
N ALA A 108 -6.73 8.95 12.75
CA ALA A 108 -6.37 7.85 13.65
C ALA A 108 -5.13 8.13 14.51
N GLY A 109 -4.43 9.27 14.30
CA GLY A 109 -3.20 9.63 15.01
C GLY A 109 -2.00 8.73 14.63
N VAL A 110 -1.99 8.12 13.43
CA VAL A 110 -0.94 7.20 12.98
C VAL A 110 -0.16 7.83 11.83
N SER A 111 1.16 7.93 11.99
CA SER A 111 2.06 8.54 11.00
C SER A 111 3.07 7.58 10.36
N ASP A 112 3.15 6.34 10.85
CA ASP A 112 4.17 5.35 10.49
C ASP A 112 3.61 4.13 9.73
N PHE A 113 2.39 4.21 9.21
CA PHE A 113 1.78 3.13 8.46
C PHE A 113 2.40 3.01 7.05
N GLY A 114 3.10 1.89 6.80
CA GLY A 114 3.79 1.62 5.54
C GLY A 114 2.89 1.42 4.31
N GLY A 115 1.57 1.40 4.49
CA GLY A 115 0.58 1.33 3.40
C GLY A 115 0.37 2.66 2.67
N TRP A 116 0.89 3.76 3.20
CA TRP A 116 0.94 5.07 2.58
C TRP A 116 2.36 5.62 2.62
N LYS A 117 2.78 6.27 1.57
CA LYS A 117 4.05 6.98 1.51
C LYS A 117 4.01 8.10 0.46
N GLU A 118 4.97 8.98 0.54
CA GLU A 118 5.26 10.01 -0.43
C GLU A 118 6.64 9.75 -1.04
N ASP A 119 6.78 9.92 -2.34
CA ASP A 119 8.08 9.80 -2.98
C ASP A 119 8.87 11.12 -2.90
N HIS A 120 10.06 11.14 -3.48
CA HIS A 120 10.94 12.31 -3.45
C HIS A 120 10.41 13.52 -4.25
N TRP A 121 9.41 13.33 -5.09
CA TRP A 121 8.70 14.39 -5.81
C TRP A 121 7.50 14.93 -5.01
N GLY A 122 7.11 14.27 -3.94
CA GLY A 122 5.90 14.58 -3.18
C GLY A 122 4.64 13.88 -3.73
N VAL A 123 4.80 12.95 -4.69
CA VAL A 123 3.67 12.17 -5.20
C VAL A 123 3.32 11.06 -4.22
N GLN A 124 2.05 11.03 -3.81
CA GLN A 124 1.56 10.10 -2.80
C GLN A 124 1.23 8.73 -3.40
N GLN A 125 1.55 7.68 -2.67
CA GLN A 125 1.42 6.28 -3.10
C GLN A 125 0.72 5.45 -2.04
N VAL A 126 0.00 4.40 -2.48
CA VAL A 126 -0.69 3.44 -1.62
C VAL A 126 -0.24 2.03 -1.93
N SER A 127 0.23 1.31 -0.90
CA SER A 127 0.53 -0.12 -0.94
C SER A 127 -0.66 -0.92 -0.40
N ARG A 128 -1.50 -1.45 -1.30
CA ARG A 128 -2.77 -2.10 -0.96
C ARG A 128 -2.62 -3.32 -0.05
N GLU A 129 -1.56 -4.09 -0.22
CA GLU A 129 -1.29 -5.31 0.58
C GLU A 129 -1.16 -5.01 2.07
N MET A 130 -0.66 -3.82 2.43
CA MET A 130 -0.52 -3.42 3.82
C MET A 130 -1.86 -3.27 4.56
N PHE A 131 -2.98 -3.10 3.83
CA PHE A 131 -4.31 -2.96 4.43
C PHE A 131 -4.90 -4.28 4.92
N VAL A 132 -4.29 -5.43 4.58
CA VAL A 132 -4.70 -6.72 5.11
C VAL A 132 -4.61 -6.75 6.65
N ILE A 133 -3.61 -6.13 7.25
CA ILE A 133 -3.45 -6.10 8.70
C ILE A 133 -4.58 -5.31 9.39
N PRO A 134 -4.87 -4.04 8.99
CA PRO A 134 -6.07 -3.33 9.46
C PRO A 134 -7.39 -4.09 9.22
N LEU A 135 -7.53 -4.78 8.09
CA LEU A 135 -8.72 -5.58 7.80
C LEU A 135 -8.87 -6.75 8.77
N VAL A 136 -7.79 -7.47 9.09
CA VAL A 136 -7.82 -8.54 10.10
C VAL A 136 -8.27 -7.97 11.46
N LYS A 137 -7.72 -6.83 11.88
CA LYS A 137 -8.11 -6.15 13.11
C LYS A 137 -9.59 -5.74 13.10
N ALA A 138 -10.06 -5.19 11.98
CA ALA A 138 -11.47 -4.78 11.82
C ALA A 138 -12.43 -5.98 11.92
N VAL A 139 -12.06 -7.13 11.33
CA VAL A 139 -12.86 -8.37 11.45
C VAL A 139 -12.91 -8.85 12.91
N GLN A 140 -11.77 -8.85 13.62
CA GLN A 140 -11.74 -9.22 15.05
C GLN A 140 -12.63 -8.32 15.91
N GLU A 141 -12.62 -6.99 15.66
CA GLU A 141 -13.47 -6.03 16.36
C GLU A 141 -14.97 -6.22 16.04
N LEU A 142 -15.30 -6.55 14.78
CA LEU A 142 -16.67 -6.87 14.39
C LEU A 142 -17.14 -8.17 15.05
N THR A 143 -16.33 -9.22 15.06
CA THR A 143 -16.65 -10.49 15.71
C THR A 143 -16.96 -10.27 17.19
N ALA A 144 -16.12 -9.55 17.92
CA ALA A 144 -16.34 -9.27 19.34
C ALA A 144 -17.64 -8.46 19.59
N ARG A 145 -18.01 -7.54 18.69
CA ARG A 145 -19.28 -6.80 18.77
C ARG A 145 -20.51 -7.69 18.55
N ILE A 146 -20.42 -8.62 17.60
CA ILE A 146 -21.51 -9.58 17.33
C ILE A 146 -21.69 -10.50 18.55
N GLU A 147 -20.62 -11.09 19.08
CA GLU A 147 -20.68 -11.95 20.27
C GLU A 147 -21.29 -11.23 21.47
N ALA A 148 -20.99 -9.94 21.64
CA ALA A 148 -21.59 -9.14 22.72
C ALA A 148 -23.07 -8.81 22.50
N LEU A 149 -23.60 -8.89 21.27
CA LEU A 149 -25.02 -8.69 20.97
C LEU A 149 -25.84 -9.98 21.08
N GLU A 150 -25.15 -11.14 20.98
CA GLU A 150 -25.77 -12.47 21.05
C GLU A 150 -25.79 -13.03 22.48
N SER A 151 -25.06 -12.40 23.40
CA SER A 151 -25.00 -12.78 24.84
C SER A 151 -26.05 -12.10 25.68
#